data_7d263bc3105d79028ed1203d886e684f
#
_entry.id   7d263bc3105d79028ed1203d886e684f
#
_cell.length_a   1.000
_cell.length_b   1.000
_cell.length_c   1.000
_cell.angle_alpha   90.00
_cell.angle_beta   90.00
_cell.angle_gamma   90.00
#
_symmetry.space_group_name_H-M   'P 1'
#
loop_
_entity.id
_entity.type
_entity.pdbx_description
1 polymer ?
#
loop_
_entity_poly.entity_id
_entity_poly.type
_entity_poly.pdbx_seq_one_letter_code
_entity_poly.pdbx_strand_id
1 'polypeptide(L)'
;MPAPEMMLKYLISLVLIATSFCTLAQTQGQVKQKADSLIAELDSSTMYIPTGIRIGTDVISMVKTFSKDNYTELNFYADIDFHKYLFNVEYGRVERSLFNDSAAYHVKGSYFKFGPDINFLYKDPDRSALFFGLRYAFTKFSDDLSYIKNDPTYGLHAARIENDAINAKWFELVGGLKVKIWKTMWLGYTARFKFGVNSFEDEKLIPNTIPGYGRADERVTWGFNYWLIFRIPVRNSPVPFYPKK
;
A
#
# COMPACT_ATOMS: atom_id res chain seq x y z
N MET A 1 29.19 -8.58 -1.00
CA MET A 1 28.77 -7.21 -1.35
C MET A 1 28.93 -7.06 -2.85
N PRO A 2 27.92 -6.70 -3.63
CA PRO A 2 28.08 -6.47 -5.07
C PRO A 2 28.99 -5.26 -5.29
N ALA A 3 29.88 -5.38 -6.28
CA ALA A 3 30.86 -4.35 -6.60
C ALA A 3 30.20 -3.03 -6.99
N PRO A 4 30.75 -1.88 -6.60
CA PRO A 4 30.14 -0.55 -6.84
C PRO A 4 29.91 -0.26 -8.34
N GLU A 5 30.64 -0.89 -9.23
CA GLU A 5 30.43 -0.76 -10.69
C GLU A 5 29.11 -1.33 -11.21
N MET A 6 28.59 -2.38 -10.58
CA MET A 6 27.26 -2.92 -10.97
C MET A 6 26.13 -1.99 -10.56
N MET A 7 26.19 -1.38 -9.38
CA MET A 7 25.17 -0.43 -8.93
C MET A 7 25.13 0.82 -9.81
N LEU A 8 26.29 1.29 -10.28
CA LEU A 8 26.38 2.44 -11.18
C LEU A 8 25.72 2.15 -12.54
N LYS A 9 25.90 0.96 -13.10
CA LYS A 9 25.26 0.54 -14.37
C LYS A 9 23.75 0.48 -14.27
N TYR A 10 23.21 -0.04 -13.15
CA TYR A 10 21.75 -0.06 -12.91
C TYR A 10 21.17 1.35 -12.68
N LEU A 11 21.91 2.24 -11.99
CA LEU A 11 21.52 3.63 -11.81
C LEU A 11 21.49 4.38 -13.13
N ILE A 12 22.48 4.20 -13.99
CA ILE A 12 22.53 4.80 -15.32
C ILE A 12 21.39 4.26 -16.20
N SER A 13 21.12 2.96 -16.16
CA SER A 13 20.01 2.34 -16.88
C SER A 13 18.65 2.90 -16.42
N LEU A 14 18.47 3.08 -15.10
CA LEU A 14 17.25 3.65 -14.53
C LEU A 14 17.05 5.12 -14.93
N VAL A 15 18.13 5.90 -14.95
CA VAL A 15 18.12 7.32 -15.41
C VAL A 15 17.83 7.40 -16.89
N LEU A 16 18.40 6.52 -17.72
CA LEU A 16 18.14 6.47 -19.17
C LEU A 16 16.69 6.07 -19.48
N ILE A 17 16.11 5.15 -18.71
CA ILE A 17 14.70 4.81 -18.84
C ILE A 17 13.81 6.00 -18.41
N ALA A 18 14.15 6.69 -17.33
CA ALA A 18 13.41 7.87 -16.87
C ALA A 18 13.50 9.04 -17.88
N THR A 19 14.66 9.27 -18.49
CA THR A 19 14.84 10.32 -19.51
C THR A 19 14.14 10.00 -20.84
N SER A 20 14.08 8.72 -21.25
CA SER A 20 13.33 8.34 -22.46
C SER A 20 11.82 8.48 -22.29
N PHE A 21 11.27 8.34 -21.08
CA PHE A 21 9.87 8.70 -20.79
C PHE A 21 9.62 10.21 -20.80
N CYS A 22 10.58 11.02 -20.37
CA CYS A 22 10.47 12.48 -20.42
C CYS A 22 10.47 13.05 -21.86
N THR A 23 11.28 12.51 -22.76
CA THR A 23 11.37 13.02 -24.15
C THR A 23 10.16 12.70 -25.01
N LEU A 24 9.45 11.58 -24.75
CA LEU A 24 8.18 11.27 -25.41
C LEU A 24 7.04 12.19 -24.99
N ALA A 25 7.11 12.80 -23.81
CA ALA A 25 6.10 13.72 -23.29
C ALA A 25 6.21 15.14 -23.89
N GLN A 26 7.37 15.56 -24.37
CA GLN A 26 7.61 16.96 -24.81
C GLN A 26 7.19 17.28 -26.27
N THR A 27 7.05 16.29 -27.13
CA THR A 27 6.81 16.56 -28.58
C THR A 27 5.33 16.78 -28.94
N GLN A 28 4.38 16.63 -28.02
CA GLN A 28 2.94 16.87 -28.27
C GLN A 28 2.38 18.19 -27.67
N GLY A 29 3.22 19.11 -27.22
CA GLY A 29 2.85 20.20 -26.31
C GLY A 29 2.09 21.39 -26.89
N GLN A 30 2.16 21.73 -28.12
CA GLN A 30 1.70 23.07 -28.58
C GLN A 30 0.27 23.13 -29.16
N VAL A 31 -0.24 22.06 -29.74
CA VAL A 31 -1.62 22.04 -30.27
C VAL A 31 -2.62 21.71 -29.17
N LYS A 32 -2.17 21.02 -28.14
CA LYS A 32 -2.97 20.60 -26.99
C LYS A 32 -3.31 21.76 -26.03
N GLN A 33 -2.46 22.76 -25.93
CA GLN A 33 -2.57 23.80 -24.92
C GLN A 33 -3.81 24.70 -25.10
N LYS A 34 -4.23 24.96 -26.32
CA LYS A 34 -5.38 25.83 -26.62
C LYS A 34 -6.73 25.11 -26.46
N ALA A 35 -6.77 23.81 -26.74
CA ALA A 35 -7.95 22.98 -26.47
C ALA A 35 -8.08 22.65 -24.97
N ASP A 36 -6.94 22.45 -24.29
CA ASP A 36 -6.90 22.16 -22.87
C ASP A 36 -7.30 23.36 -22.00
N SER A 37 -7.06 24.62 -22.44
CA SER A 37 -7.47 25.82 -21.71
C SER A 37 -8.99 26.03 -21.74
N LEU A 38 -9.65 25.79 -22.87
CA LEU A 38 -11.12 25.87 -22.98
C LEU A 38 -11.83 24.73 -22.22
N ILE A 39 -11.20 23.56 -22.19
CA ILE A 39 -11.72 22.42 -21.43
C ILE A 39 -11.46 22.57 -19.92
N ALA A 40 -10.34 23.20 -19.53
CA ALA A 40 -10.04 23.46 -18.12
C ALA A 40 -11.00 24.45 -17.48
N GLU A 41 -11.51 25.42 -18.25
CA GLU A 41 -12.49 26.40 -17.75
C GLU A 41 -13.88 25.77 -17.52
N LEU A 42 -14.25 24.80 -18.34
CA LEU A 42 -15.49 24.00 -18.17
C LEU A 42 -15.36 22.90 -17.09
N ASP A 43 -14.16 22.42 -16.83
CA ASP A 43 -13.90 21.26 -15.97
C ASP A 43 -13.60 21.65 -14.50
N SER A 44 -13.26 22.92 -14.24
CA SER A 44 -12.92 23.37 -12.88
C SER A 44 -14.06 23.22 -11.87
N SER A 45 -15.30 23.35 -12.29
CA SER A 45 -16.48 23.21 -11.41
C SER A 45 -16.84 21.75 -11.11
N THR A 46 -16.40 20.80 -11.95
CA THR A 46 -16.73 19.37 -11.79
C THR A 46 -15.60 18.54 -11.20
N MET A 47 -14.40 19.10 -11.07
CA MET A 47 -13.17 18.41 -10.68
C MET A 47 -13.18 17.86 -9.25
N TYR A 48 -14.01 18.43 -8.39
CA TYR A 48 -14.14 18.00 -6.98
C TYR A 48 -15.38 17.15 -6.70
N ILE A 49 -16.15 16.79 -7.73
CA ILE A 49 -17.34 15.95 -7.55
C ILE A 49 -16.92 14.48 -7.71
N PRO A 50 -17.24 13.59 -6.74
CA PRO A 50 -16.87 12.19 -6.83
C PRO A 50 -17.57 11.52 -8.02
N THR A 51 -16.83 10.77 -8.79
CA THR A 51 -17.33 10.03 -9.97
C THR A 51 -17.68 8.59 -9.65
N GLY A 52 -17.07 8.02 -8.62
CA GLY A 52 -17.31 6.65 -8.20
C GLY A 52 -16.59 6.30 -6.91
N ILE A 53 -17.05 5.24 -6.31
CA ILE A 53 -16.43 4.61 -5.15
C ILE A 53 -15.91 3.25 -5.60
N ARG A 54 -14.70 2.90 -5.21
CA ARG A 54 -14.11 1.58 -5.43
C ARG A 54 -13.90 0.92 -4.09
N ILE A 55 -14.28 -0.34 -3.99
CA ILE A 55 -14.07 -1.20 -2.83
C ILE A 55 -13.36 -2.47 -3.28
N GLY A 56 -12.51 -3.02 -2.45
CA GLY A 56 -11.76 -4.21 -2.82
C GLY A 56 -11.11 -4.92 -1.65
N THR A 57 -10.50 -6.04 -1.97
CA THR A 57 -9.73 -6.87 -1.04
C THR A 57 -8.41 -7.30 -1.66
N ASP A 58 -7.41 -7.56 -0.82
CA ASP A 58 -6.08 -8.01 -1.26
C ASP A 58 -6.07 -9.53 -1.47
N VAL A 59 -5.89 -9.92 -2.71
CA VAL A 59 -5.85 -11.34 -3.11
C VAL A 59 -4.63 -12.05 -2.52
N ILE A 60 -3.47 -11.37 -2.40
CA ILE A 60 -2.25 -11.97 -1.82
C ILE A 60 -2.48 -12.32 -0.36
N SER A 61 -3.08 -11.41 0.40
CA SER A 61 -3.40 -11.65 1.82
C SER A 61 -4.41 -12.80 1.98
N MET A 62 -5.42 -12.86 1.11
CA MET A 62 -6.37 -13.99 1.10
C MET A 62 -5.67 -15.32 0.82
N VAL A 63 -4.85 -15.41 -0.22
CA VAL A 63 -4.10 -16.63 -0.56
C VAL A 63 -3.19 -17.05 0.58
N LYS A 64 -2.47 -16.12 1.21
CA LYS A 64 -1.63 -16.41 2.38
C LYS A 64 -2.42 -16.98 3.55
N THR A 65 -3.60 -16.41 3.82
CA THR A 65 -4.51 -16.86 4.89
C THR A 65 -4.99 -18.29 4.65
N PHE A 66 -5.33 -18.63 3.42
CA PHE A 66 -5.77 -20.00 3.10
C PHE A 66 -4.62 -21.02 2.97
N SER A 67 -3.39 -20.56 2.75
CA SER A 67 -2.24 -21.44 2.52
C SER A 67 -1.38 -21.67 3.75
N LYS A 68 -1.58 -20.92 4.83
CA LYS A 68 -0.74 -20.98 6.05
C LYS A 68 -1.61 -21.01 7.30
N ASP A 69 -1.53 -22.11 8.04
CA ASP A 69 -2.32 -22.30 9.29
C ASP A 69 -1.99 -21.28 10.39
N ASN A 70 -0.77 -20.73 10.36
CA ASN A 70 -0.26 -19.82 11.41
C ASN A 70 -0.29 -18.35 11.01
N TYR A 71 -1.06 -18.00 9.96
CA TYR A 71 -1.12 -16.65 9.43
C TYR A 71 -2.52 -16.34 8.92
N THR A 72 -3.13 -15.31 9.47
CA THR A 72 -4.42 -14.78 9.00
C THR A 72 -4.25 -13.29 8.73
N GLU A 73 -4.56 -12.86 7.52
CA GLU A 73 -4.55 -11.46 7.12
C GLU A 73 -5.76 -11.14 6.25
N LEU A 74 -6.56 -10.18 6.70
CA LEU A 74 -7.70 -9.65 5.95
C LEU A 74 -7.48 -8.17 5.69
N ASN A 75 -7.48 -7.78 4.41
CA ASN A 75 -7.28 -6.42 3.97
C ASN A 75 -8.46 -5.95 3.13
N PHE A 76 -9.05 -4.84 3.55
CA PHE A 76 -10.09 -4.12 2.85
C PHE A 76 -9.56 -2.78 2.36
N TYR A 77 -10.03 -2.40 1.21
CA TYR A 77 -9.65 -1.21 0.50
C TYR A 77 -10.89 -0.47 0.04
N ALA A 78 -10.87 0.84 0.16
CA ALA A 78 -11.87 1.73 -0.44
C ALA A 78 -11.20 2.99 -0.97
N ASP A 79 -11.61 3.48 -2.13
CA ASP A 79 -11.25 4.81 -2.59
C ASP A 79 -12.43 5.56 -3.19
N ILE A 80 -12.31 6.88 -3.16
CA ILE A 80 -13.23 7.80 -3.82
C ILE A 80 -12.48 8.47 -4.97
N ASP A 81 -13.08 8.40 -6.15
CA ASP A 81 -12.52 8.91 -7.40
C ASP A 81 -13.02 10.33 -7.71
N PHE A 82 -12.11 11.32 -7.65
CA PHE A 82 -12.31 12.72 -8.02
C PHE A 82 -11.60 13.06 -9.35
N HIS A 83 -11.64 12.20 -10.35
CA HIS A 83 -10.94 12.29 -11.62
C HIS A 83 -9.41 12.18 -11.45
N LYS A 84 -8.75 13.32 -11.23
CA LYS A 84 -7.29 13.39 -11.09
C LYS A 84 -6.80 12.95 -9.71
N TYR A 85 -7.65 13.10 -8.69
CA TYR A 85 -7.31 12.76 -7.32
C TYR A 85 -8.14 11.59 -6.84
N LEU A 86 -7.53 10.72 -6.07
CA LEU A 86 -8.18 9.61 -5.40
C LEU A 86 -7.92 9.77 -3.90
N PHE A 87 -8.94 9.59 -3.09
CA PHE A 87 -8.74 9.48 -1.65
C PHE A 87 -8.93 8.03 -1.23
N ASN A 88 -7.90 7.46 -0.67
CA ASN A 88 -7.83 6.05 -0.34
C ASN A 88 -7.91 5.82 1.16
N VAL A 89 -8.60 4.75 1.54
CA VAL A 89 -8.72 4.23 2.90
C VAL A 89 -8.52 2.72 2.86
N GLU A 90 -7.67 2.21 3.74
CA GLU A 90 -7.43 0.78 3.89
C GLU A 90 -7.55 0.39 5.35
N TYR A 91 -8.17 -0.76 5.59
CA TYR A 91 -8.25 -1.40 6.89
C TYR A 91 -7.76 -2.84 6.78
N GLY A 92 -6.94 -3.26 7.72
CA GLY A 92 -6.49 -4.64 7.78
C GLY A 92 -6.41 -5.17 9.19
N ARG A 93 -6.57 -6.49 9.29
CA ARG A 93 -6.37 -7.25 10.53
C ARG A 93 -5.38 -8.36 10.25
N VAL A 94 -4.41 -8.51 11.13
CA VAL A 94 -3.36 -9.52 11.04
C VAL A 94 -3.30 -10.30 12.34
N GLU A 95 -3.19 -11.62 12.20
CA GLU A 95 -2.88 -12.53 13.28
C GLU A 95 -1.81 -13.50 12.78
N ARG A 96 -0.68 -13.58 13.49
CA ARG A 96 0.46 -14.38 13.08
C ARG A 96 1.10 -15.07 14.28
N SER A 97 1.36 -16.36 14.12
CA SER A 97 2.11 -17.16 15.08
C SER A 97 3.40 -17.67 14.45
N LEU A 98 4.51 -17.51 15.15
CA LEU A 98 5.82 -18.02 14.77
C LEU A 98 6.27 -19.01 15.84
N PHE A 99 6.63 -20.20 15.42
CA PHE A 99 7.09 -21.25 16.31
C PHE A 99 8.53 -21.62 16.00
N ASN A 100 9.31 -21.81 17.04
CA ASN A 100 10.64 -22.38 17.01
C ASN A 100 10.71 -23.46 18.12
N ASP A 101 11.73 -24.31 18.12
CA ASP A 101 11.90 -25.42 19.08
C ASP A 101 11.81 -24.98 20.55
N SER A 102 12.21 -23.77 20.86
CA SER A 102 12.27 -23.26 22.25
C SER A 102 11.43 -22.02 22.51
N ALA A 103 10.72 -21.49 21.51
CA ALA A 103 9.94 -20.27 21.64
C ALA A 103 8.72 -20.24 20.70
N ALA A 104 7.65 -19.63 21.18
CA ALA A 104 6.45 -19.34 20.41
C ALA A 104 6.16 -17.82 20.54
N TYR A 105 6.10 -17.14 19.40
CA TYR A 105 5.74 -15.72 19.31
C TYR A 105 4.39 -15.58 18.61
N HIS A 106 3.49 -14.85 19.22
CA HIS A 106 2.17 -14.56 18.66
C HIS A 106 1.95 -13.06 18.61
N VAL A 107 1.44 -12.56 17.47
CA VAL A 107 1.08 -11.15 17.28
C VAL A 107 -0.30 -11.04 16.65
N LYS A 108 -1.11 -10.14 17.19
CA LYS A 108 -2.46 -9.87 16.71
C LYS A 108 -2.75 -8.38 16.76
N GLY A 109 -3.26 -7.83 15.66
CA GLY A 109 -3.60 -6.43 15.61
C GLY A 109 -4.39 -6.04 14.39
N SER A 110 -4.81 -4.77 14.39
CA SER A 110 -5.48 -4.14 13.26
C SER A 110 -4.78 -2.83 12.89
N TYR A 111 -4.80 -2.50 11.63
CA TYR A 111 -4.22 -1.26 11.13
C TYR A 111 -5.19 -0.52 10.22
N PHE A 112 -4.98 0.77 10.17
CA PHE A 112 -5.73 1.68 9.33
C PHE A 112 -4.75 2.56 8.56
N LYS A 113 -5.02 2.79 7.26
CA LYS A 113 -4.20 3.62 6.38
C LYS A 113 -5.11 4.51 5.57
N PHE A 114 -4.70 5.74 5.35
CA PHE A 114 -5.45 6.66 4.50
C PHE A 114 -4.51 7.68 3.86
N GLY A 115 -4.94 8.23 2.76
CA GLY A 115 -4.21 9.31 2.10
C GLY A 115 -4.64 9.55 0.66
N PRO A 116 -4.13 10.64 0.08
CA PRO A 116 -4.42 11.03 -1.29
C PRO A 116 -3.50 10.32 -2.29
N ASP A 117 -4.05 10.07 -3.49
CA ASP A 117 -3.33 9.64 -4.67
C ASP A 117 -3.54 10.64 -5.82
N ILE A 118 -2.54 10.80 -6.65
CA ILE A 118 -2.63 11.50 -7.93
C ILE A 118 -2.76 10.45 -9.03
N ASN A 119 -3.85 10.49 -9.78
CA ASN A 119 -4.07 9.62 -10.93
C ASN A 119 -3.54 10.25 -12.21
N PHE A 120 -2.58 9.62 -12.85
CA PHE A 120 -1.98 10.07 -14.12
C PHE A 120 -2.82 9.65 -15.33
N LEU A 121 -3.69 8.63 -15.18
CA LEU A 121 -4.61 8.17 -16.23
C LEU A 121 -6.04 8.70 -16.02
N TYR A 122 -6.20 9.88 -15.44
CA TYR A 122 -7.52 10.44 -15.13
C TYR A 122 -8.43 10.65 -16.34
N LYS A 123 -7.86 10.67 -17.57
CA LYS A 123 -8.58 10.80 -18.86
C LYS A 123 -8.95 9.45 -19.50
N ASP A 124 -8.60 8.33 -18.87
CA ASP A 124 -8.91 7.00 -19.42
C ASP A 124 -10.42 6.73 -19.42
N PRO A 125 -11.01 6.38 -20.58
CA PRO A 125 -12.45 6.09 -20.68
C PRO A 125 -12.87 4.89 -19.84
N ASP A 126 -11.98 3.93 -19.60
CA ASP A 126 -12.23 2.76 -18.77
C ASP A 126 -12.03 3.04 -17.27
N ARG A 127 -11.67 4.28 -16.90
CA ARG A 127 -11.39 4.67 -15.52
C ARG A 127 -10.28 3.85 -14.86
N SER A 128 -9.32 3.38 -15.67
CA SER A 128 -8.08 2.83 -15.14
C SER A 128 -7.26 3.92 -14.47
N ALA A 129 -6.41 3.57 -13.53
CA ALA A 129 -5.62 4.55 -12.81
C ALA A 129 -4.17 4.07 -12.71
N LEU A 130 -3.24 4.89 -13.16
CA LEU A 130 -1.84 4.85 -12.77
C LEU A 130 -1.67 5.93 -11.72
N PHE A 131 -1.33 5.56 -10.50
CA PHE A 131 -1.34 6.49 -9.39
C PHE A 131 -0.05 6.47 -8.58
N PHE A 132 0.20 7.61 -7.96
CA PHE A 132 1.22 7.78 -6.95
C PHE A 132 0.62 8.56 -5.79
N GLY A 133 0.94 8.17 -4.55
CA GLY A 133 0.34 8.77 -3.38
C GLY A 133 1.13 8.59 -2.10
N LEU A 134 0.64 9.28 -1.08
CA LEU A 134 1.17 9.22 0.28
C LEU A 134 0.09 8.65 1.20
N ARG A 135 0.49 7.76 2.11
CA ARG A 135 -0.38 7.23 3.16
C ARG A 135 0.18 7.58 4.53
N TYR A 136 -0.71 7.91 5.42
CA TYR A 136 -0.47 7.83 6.85
C TYR A 136 -1.12 6.56 7.38
N ALA A 137 -0.40 5.84 8.20
CA ALA A 137 -0.83 4.56 8.73
C ALA A 137 -0.60 4.47 10.22
N PHE A 138 -1.49 3.77 10.90
CA PHE A 138 -1.36 3.45 12.32
C PHE A 138 -1.94 2.07 12.60
N THR A 139 -1.39 1.43 13.63
CA THR A 139 -1.83 0.13 14.12
C THR A 139 -1.92 0.11 15.63
N LYS A 140 -2.84 -0.70 16.12
CA LYS A 140 -2.89 -1.12 17.51
C LYS A 140 -2.84 -2.63 17.54
N PHE A 141 -1.91 -3.19 18.32
CA PHE A 141 -1.67 -4.62 18.36
C PHE A 141 -1.21 -5.07 19.74
N SER A 142 -1.27 -6.35 19.97
CA SER A 142 -0.70 -7.04 21.11
C SER A 142 0.24 -8.12 20.61
N ASP A 143 1.28 -8.41 21.37
CA ASP A 143 2.15 -9.53 21.12
C ASP A 143 2.53 -10.27 22.38
N ASP A 144 2.80 -11.55 22.25
CA ASP A 144 3.31 -12.38 23.33
C ASP A 144 4.41 -13.32 22.85
N LEU A 145 5.37 -13.54 23.73
CA LEU A 145 6.47 -14.47 23.57
C LEU A 145 6.48 -15.46 24.72
N SER A 146 6.26 -16.72 24.39
CA SER A 146 6.45 -17.83 25.33
C SER A 146 7.76 -18.54 24.98
N TYR A 147 8.65 -18.75 25.95
CA TYR A 147 9.94 -19.38 25.72
C TYR A 147 10.38 -20.23 26.89
N ILE A 148 11.29 -21.17 26.63
CA ILE A 148 11.90 -22.01 27.65
C ILE A 148 13.19 -21.33 28.11
N LYS A 149 13.25 -20.98 29.41
CA LYS A 149 14.43 -20.42 30.07
C LYS A 149 15.13 -21.50 30.87
N ASN A 150 16.44 -21.61 30.72
CA ASN A 150 17.25 -22.45 31.59
C ASN A 150 17.83 -21.58 32.72
N ASP A 151 17.34 -21.80 33.93
CA ASP A 151 17.83 -21.15 35.13
C ASP A 151 18.85 -22.06 35.83
N PRO A 152 20.04 -21.56 36.22
CA PRO A 152 21.06 -22.34 36.89
C PRO A 152 20.60 -22.99 38.21
N THR A 153 19.63 -22.36 38.88
CA THR A 153 19.13 -22.84 40.20
C THR A 153 17.87 -23.70 40.08
N TYR A 154 16.97 -23.34 39.16
CA TYR A 154 15.64 -23.98 39.04
C TYR A 154 15.47 -24.87 37.81
N GLY A 155 16.52 -24.96 36.94
CA GLY A 155 16.47 -25.76 35.72
C GLY A 155 15.61 -25.13 34.61
N LEU A 156 15.08 -25.97 33.72
CA LEU A 156 14.24 -25.53 32.62
C LEU A 156 12.84 -25.14 33.13
N HIS A 157 12.44 -23.91 32.86
CA HIS A 157 11.08 -23.45 33.12
C HIS A 157 10.51 -22.58 31.98
N ALA A 158 9.20 -22.63 31.81
CA ALA A 158 8.49 -21.81 30.84
C ALA A 158 8.36 -20.37 31.36
N ALA A 159 8.72 -19.40 30.52
CA ALA A 159 8.54 -17.98 30.77
C ALA A 159 7.68 -17.37 29.66
N ARG A 160 6.87 -16.36 30.01
CA ARG A 160 6.05 -15.62 29.05
C ARG A 160 6.18 -14.13 29.30
N ILE A 161 6.30 -13.38 28.20
CA ILE A 161 6.30 -11.92 28.19
C ILE A 161 5.18 -11.49 27.25
N GLU A 162 4.37 -10.54 27.67
CA GLU A 162 3.19 -10.08 26.96
C GLU A 162 3.09 -8.55 26.99
N ASN A 163 2.76 -7.98 25.84
CA ASN A 163 2.37 -6.59 25.66
C ASN A 163 0.91 -6.51 25.18
N ASP A 164 0.06 -5.88 25.98
CA ASP A 164 -1.39 -5.87 25.72
C ASP A 164 -1.84 -4.87 24.67
N ALA A 165 -1.13 -3.75 24.53
CA ALA A 165 -1.55 -2.65 23.65
C ALA A 165 -0.39 -1.79 23.18
N ILE A 166 0.23 -2.16 22.08
CA ILE A 166 1.27 -1.38 21.41
C ILE A 166 0.63 -0.56 20.30
N ASN A 167 1.07 0.70 20.17
CA ASN A 167 0.67 1.58 19.08
C ASN A 167 1.88 1.86 18.21
N ALA A 168 1.71 1.73 16.89
CA ALA A 168 2.73 2.09 15.93
C ALA A 168 2.14 2.96 14.82
N LYS A 169 2.98 3.85 14.27
CA LYS A 169 2.61 4.80 13.21
C LYS A 169 3.71 4.83 12.16
N TRP A 170 3.34 5.03 10.90
CA TRP A 170 4.30 5.14 9.82
C TRP A 170 3.72 5.90 8.63
N PHE A 171 4.58 6.26 7.70
CA PHE A 171 4.20 6.80 6.41
C PHE A 171 4.50 5.80 5.30
N GLU A 172 3.72 5.83 4.23
CA GLU A 172 3.97 5.02 3.05
C GLU A 172 3.96 5.90 1.79
N LEU A 173 4.98 5.75 0.95
CA LEU A 173 4.91 6.17 -0.45
C LEU A 173 4.35 5.00 -1.25
N VAL A 174 3.32 5.26 -2.02
CA VAL A 174 2.63 4.22 -2.79
C VAL A 174 2.59 4.59 -4.27
N GLY A 175 2.78 3.59 -5.10
CA GLY A 175 2.59 3.70 -6.53
C GLY A 175 1.91 2.45 -7.06
N GLY A 176 1.05 2.59 -8.06
CA GLY A 176 0.34 1.42 -8.53
C GLY A 176 -0.52 1.66 -9.75
N LEU A 177 -1.08 0.57 -10.24
CA LEU A 177 -1.92 0.52 -11.42
C LEU A 177 -3.24 -0.16 -11.06
N LYS A 178 -4.36 0.42 -11.50
CA LYS A 178 -5.70 -0.18 -11.43
C LYS A 178 -6.25 -0.26 -12.84
N VAL A 179 -6.52 -1.47 -13.32
CA VAL A 179 -6.98 -1.73 -14.69
C VAL A 179 -8.33 -2.40 -14.66
N LYS A 180 -9.24 -1.89 -15.47
CA LYS A 180 -10.55 -2.50 -15.67
C LYS A 180 -10.40 -3.81 -16.44
N ILE A 181 -10.94 -4.88 -15.88
CA ILE A 181 -10.98 -6.20 -16.54
C ILE A 181 -12.37 -6.59 -16.99
N TRP A 182 -13.41 -6.14 -16.28
CA TRP A 182 -14.80 -6.38 -16.64
C TRP A 182 -15.66 -5.17 -16.27
N LYS A 183 -16.95 -5.22 -16.53
CA LYS A 183 -17.92 -4.12 -16.37
C LYS A 183 -17.74 -3.30 -15.09
N THR A 184 -17.70 -3.97 -13.95
CA THR A 184 -17.60 -3.34 -12.62
C THR A 184 -16.37 -3.80 -11.85
N MET A 185 -15.46 -4.57 -12.47
CA MET A 185 -14.34 -5.22 -11.82
C MET A 185 -13.01 -4.71 -12.36
N TRP A 186 -12.11 -4.36 -11.45
CA TRP A 186 -10.74 -3.90 -11.71
C TRP A 186 -9.75 -4.80 -10.99
N LEU A 187 -8.58 -4.99 -11.57
CA LEU A 187 -7.42 -5.48 -10.87
C LEU A 187 -6.49 -4.32 -10.54
N GLY A 188 -5.98 -4.30 -9.32
CA GLY A 188 -5.05 -3.32 -8.85
C GLY A 188 -3.73 -3.96 -8.41
N TYR A 189 -2.62 -3.34 -8.78
CA TYR A 189 -1.30 -3.64 -8.23
C TYR A 189 -0.79 -2.40 -7.52
N THR A 190 -0.27 -2.57 -6.31
CA THR A 190 0.30 -1.47 -5.52
C THR A 190 1.65 -1.90 -4.97
N ALA A 191 2.67 -1.10 -5.26
CA ALA A 191 3.96 -1.15 -4.60
C ALA A 191 4.03 -0.02 -3.57
N ARG A 192 4.63 -0.29 -2.42
CA ARG A 192 4.72 0.68 -1.33
C ARG A 192 6.04 0.62 -0.61
N PHE A 193 6.54 1.78 -0.26
CA PHE A 193 7.64 2.00 0.66
C PHE A 193 7.09 2.52 1.97
N LYS A 194 7.46 1.90 3.06
CA LYS A 194 6.96 2.21 4.38
C LYS A 194 8.11 2.73 5.24
N PHE A 195 7.88 3.85 5.92
CA PHE A 195 8.86 4.53 6.75
C PHE A 195 8.36 4.54 8.19
N GLY A 196 8.95 3.71 9.05
CA GLY A 196 8.61 3.63 10.46
C GLY A 196 9.20 4.78 11.26
N VAL A 197 8.43 5.31 12.21
CA VAL A 197 8.81 6.41 13.11
C VAL A 197 8.76 5.99 14.57
N ASN A 198 8.68 4.70 14.87
CA ASN A 198 8.44 4.21 16.22
C ASN A 198 9.75 3.81 16.92
N SER A 199 9.79 4.02 18.24
CA SER A 199 10.73 3.40 19.16
C SER A 199 9.93 2.53 20.13
N PHE A 200 10.45 1.34 20.44
CA PHE A 200 9.81 0.36 21.33
C PHE A 200 10.72 0.07 22.54
N GLU A 201 11.62 0.99 22.90
CA GLU A 201 12.59 0.82 23.96
C GLU A 201 11.92 0.69 25.34
N ASP A 202 10.73 1.28 25.50
CA ASP A 202 9.96 1.25 26.73
C ASP A 202 9.03 0.02 26.87
N GLU A 203 8.93 -0.81 25.83
CA GLU A 203 8.07 -1.99 25.85
C GLU A 203 8.75 -3.17 26.55
N LYS A 204 7.97 -4.00 27.23
CA LYS A 204 8.46 -5.21 27.94
C LYS A 204 9.08 -6.23 26.97
N LEU A 205 8.52 -6.30 25.78
CA LEU A 205 8.98 -7.11 24.66
C LEU A 205 9.13 -6.21 23.45
N ILE A 206 10.31 -6.19 22.82
CA ILE A 206 10.50 -5.50 21.55
C ILE A 206 9.77 -6.32 20.46
N PRO A 207 8.77 -5.75 19.78
CA PRO A 207 7.99 -6.47 18.79
C PRO A 207 8.88 -7.01 17.65
N ASN A 208 8.61 -8.22 17.20
CA ASN A 208 9.27 -8.76 16.00
C ASN A 208 8.58 -8.26 14.72
N THR A 209 7.25 -8.18 14.77
CA THR A 209 6.43 -7.82 13.59
C THR A 209 5.37 -6.81 14.00
N ILE A 210 5.23 -5.75 13.21
CA ILE A 210 4.18 -4.74 13.34
C ILE A 210 3.11 -5.02 12.28
N PRO A 211 1.84 -5.28 12.68
CA PRO A 211 0.74 -5.49 11.74
C PRO A 211 0.60 -4.35 10.73
N GLY A 212 0.57 -4.68 9.42
CA GLY A 212 0.46 -3.72 8.33
C GLY A 212 1.77 -3.02 7.93
N TYR A 213 2.78 -3.01 8.79
CA TYR A 213 4.10 -2.43 8.50
C TYR A 213 5.08 -3.49 7.99
N GLY A 214 5.38 -4.49 8.81
CA GLY A 214 6.38 -5.50 8.54
C GLY A 214 7.26 -5.77 9.75
N ARG A 215 8.57 -5.93 9.56
CA ARG A 215 9.53 -6.15 10.64
C ARG A 215 9.74 -4.86 11.44
N ALA A 216 9.78 -4.98 12.75
CA ALA A 216 9.91 -3.83 13.64
C ALA A 216 11.36 -3.28 13.71
N ASP A 217 12.36 -4.11 13.44
CA ASP A 217 13.78 -3.74 13.39
C ASP A 217 14.18 -2.97 12.12
N GLU A 218 13.33 -2.94 11.10
CA GLU A 218 13.58 -2.24 9.84
C GLU A 218 12.89 -0.86 9.85
N ARG A 219 13.66 0.22 9.65
CA ARG A 219 13.11 1.57 9.52
C ARG A 219 12.40 1.80 8.19
N VAL A 220 12.79 1.05 7.18
CA VAL A 220 12.19 1.10 5.84
C VAL A 220 11.86 -0.31 5.40
N THR A 221 10.60 -0.53 5.04
CA THR A 221 10.15 -1.82 4.52
C THR A 221 9.40 -1.64 3.20
N TRP A 222 9.34 -2.73 2.44
CA TRP A 222 8.61 -2.79 1.18
C TRP A 222 7.30 -3.54 1.37
N GLY A 223 6.33 -3.25 0.51
CA GLY A 223 5.10 -3.99 0.44
C GLY A 223 4.52 -4.02 -0.95
N PHE A 224 3.84 -5.11 -1.26
CA PHE A 224 3.11 -5.28 -2.50
C PHE A 224 1.72 -5.81 -2.18
N ASN A 225 0.71 -5.28 -2.87
CA ASN A 225 -0.66 -5.78 -2.78
C ASN A 225 -1.20 -6.01 -4.18
N TYR A 226 -2.06 -6.99 -4.30
CA TYR A 226 -2.78 -7.30 -5.52
C TYR A 226 -4.28 -7.28 -5.23
N TRP A 227 -4.95 -6.23 -5.67
CA TRP A 227 -6.32 -5.92 -5.32
C TRP A 227 -7.31 -6.46 -6.33
N LEU A 228 -8.35 -7.10 -5.85
CA LEU A 228 -9.58 -7.30 -6.60
C LEU A 228 -10.55 -6.20 -6.19
N ILE A 229 -10.94 -5.36 -7.15
CA ILE A 229 -11.64 -4.09 -6.89
C ILE A 229 -12.97 -4.08 -7.65
N PHE A 230 -14.01 -3.64 -6.97
CA PHE A 230 -15.32 -3.37 -7.54
C PHE A 230 -15.60 -1.88 -7.49
N ARG A 231 -16.07 -1.30 -8.61
CA ARG A 231 -16.40 0.11 -8.71
C ARG A 231 -17.91 0.30 -8.77
N ILE A 232 -18.40 1.17 -7.90
CA ILE A 232 -19.79 1.63 -7.86
C ILE A 232 -19.80 3.05 -8.45
N PRO A 233 -20.41 3.27 -9.63
CA PRO A 233 -20.53 4.61 -10.18
C PRO A 233 -21.49 5.44 -9.33
N VAL A 234 -21.05 6.61 -8.86
CA VAL A 234 -21.91 7.55 -8.10
C VAL A 234 -22.58 8.51 -9.06
N ARG A 235 -21.92 8.83 -10.18
CA ARG A 235 -22.43 9.73 -11.21
C ARG A 235 -22.04 9.25 -12.60
N ASN A 236 -22.96 9.33 -13.55
CA ASN A 236 -22.68 9.19 -14.96
C ASN A 236 -22.07 10.50 -15.49
N SER A 237 -20.82 10.78 -15.12
CA SER A 237 -20.09 11.89 -15.73
C SER A 237 -19.44 11.34 -17.00
N PRO A 238 -19.77 11.88 -18.17
CA PRO A 238 -19.08 11.50 -19.39
C PRO A 238 -17.60 11.86 -19.21
N VAL A 239 -16.73 10.86 -19.41
CA VAL A 239 -15.30 11.14 -19.59
C VAL A 239 -15.20 11.98 -20.85
N PRO A 240 -14.49 13.12 -20.86
CA PRO A 240 -14.28 13.88 -22.08
C PRO A 240 -13.73 12.94 -23.15
N PHE A 241 -14.47 12.77 -24.23
CA PHE A 241 -14.06 11.90 -25.33
C PHE A 241 -12.87 12.55 -26.05
N TYR A 242 -11.70 12.01 -25.85
CA TYR A 242 -10.55 12.31 -26.69
C TYR A 242 -10.47 11.24 -27.78
N PRO A 243 -10.68 11.61 -29.06
CA PRO A 243 -10.51 10.66 -30.15
C PRO A 243 -9.08 10.10 -30.09
N LYS A 244 -8.95 8.79 -30.06
CA LYS A 244 -7.66 8.13 -30.27
C LYS A 244 -7.17 8.55 -31.66
N LYS A 245 -6.01 9.20 -31.72
CA LYS A 245 -5.28 9.35 -32.97
C LYS A 245 -4.63 8.04 -33.35
#